data_c81a144efe6931e4bfcc59944f9c777d
#
_entry.id   c81a144efe6931e4bfcc59944f9c777d
#
_cell.length_a   1.000
_cell.length_b   1.000
_cell.length_c   1.000
_cell.angle_alpha   90.00
_cell.angle_beta   90.00
_cell.angle_gamma   90.00
#
_symmetry.space_group_name_H-M   'P 1'
#
loop_
_entity.id
_entity.type
_entity.pdbx_description
1 polymer ?
#
loop_
_entity_poly.entity_id
_entity_poly.type
_entity_poly.pdbx_seq_one_letter_code
_entity_poly.pdbx_strand_id
1 'polypeptide(L)'
;KRFVFFSLLQVFLTSFLLQIIPNYPLFDEQVLNVVFGGYIWGMSIVLALKAGASSGGTDFIALYFANKNGREIWMQVFAFNAMILCVFGVIFGFDKAGYSILFQFISTKSISTFHTRYKRVMLHIYTVKKDEVVDTYLEKFHHGITALDGYGGYSHHPVSYLTAIVSSYEVGDVLEALKETDPKIIVSVTKVENFIGRFYNKPLD
;
A
#
# COMPACT_ATOMS: atom_id res chain seq x y z
N LYS A 1 -15.68 13.67 3.79
CA LYS A 1 -17.04 13.52 3.21
C LYS A 1 -17.03 12.64 1.95
N ARG A 2 -16.06 12.81 1.04
CA ARG A 2 -15.91 11.98 -0.18
C ARG A 2 -15.71 10.51 0.13
N PHE A 3 -14.82 10.17 1.05
CA PHE A 3 -14.55 8.79 1.47
C PHE A 3 -15.82 8.05 1.92
N VAL A 4 -16.64 8.68 2.77
CA VAL A 4 -17.90 8.08 3.26
C VAL A 4 -18.89 7.84 2.12
N PHE A 5 -19.02 8.82 1.21
CA PHE A 5 -19.92 8.70 0.06
C PHE A 5 -19.51 7.54 -0.85
N PHE A 6 -18.24 7.45 -1.24
CA PHE A 6 -17.77 6.36 -2.10
C PHE A 6 -17.82 4.99 -1.41
N SER A 7 -17.59 4.94 -0.10
CA SER A 7 -17.73 3.69 0.65
C SER A 7 -19.18 3.21 0.69
N LEU A 8 -20.14 4.10 0.96
CA LEU A 8 -21.56 3.77 0.92
C LEU A 8 -22.01 3.34 -0.49
N LEU A 9 -21.57 4.06 -1.51
CA LEU A 9 -21.85 3.71 -2.91
C LEU A 9 -21.30 2.31 -3.26
N GLN A 10 -20.07 2.01 -2.83
CA GLN A 10 -19.46 0.69 -3.05
C GLN A 10 -20.25 -0.42 -2.36
N VAL A 11 -20.61 -0.26 -1.08
CA VAL A 11 -21.40 -1.26 -0.34
C VAL A 11 -22.75 -1.50 -1.02
N PHE A 12 -23.43 -0.42 -1.43
CA PHE A 12 -24.68 -0.51 -2.14
C PHE A 12 -24.55 -1.25 -3.48
N LEU A 13 -23.58 -0.85 -4.31
CA LEU A 13 -23.35 -1.50 -5.61
C LEU A 13 -22.96 -2.96 -5.46
N THR A 14 -22.10 -3.28 -4.50
CA THR A 14 -21.70 -4.67 -4.24
C THR A 14 -22.92 -5.51 -3.81
N SER A 15 -23.72 -5.00 -2.88
CA SER A 15 -24.95 -5.71 -2.42
C SER A 15 -25.95 -5.91 -3.56
N PHE A 16 -26.13 -4.91 -4.43
CA PHE A 16 -27.00 -4.99 -5.58
C PHE A 16 -26.50 -6.00 -6.62
N LEU A 17 -25.22 -5.95 -6.96
CA LEU A 17 -24.63 -6.87 -7.93
C LEU A 17 -24.67 -8.34 -7.45
N LEU A 18 -24.45 -8.58 -6.16
CA LEU A 18 -24.52 -9.91 -5.57
C LEU A 18 -25.93 -10.54 -5.67
N GLN A 19 -26.99 -9.74 -5.81
CA GLN A 19 -28.36 -10.26 -6.02
C GLN A 19 -28.63 -10.63 -7.48
N ILE A 20 -27.93 -10.01 -8.42
CA ILE A 20 -28.15 -10.18 -9.86
C ILE A 20 -27.20 -11.22 -10.45
N ILE A 21 -25.96 -11.22 -10.00
CA ILE A 21 -24.93 -12.13 -10.54
C ILE A 21 -25.16 -13.54 -10.00
N PRO A 22 -25.42 -14.52 -10.88
CA PRO A 22 -25.61 -15.89 -10.45
C PRO A 22 -24.33 -16.49 -9.87
N ASN A 23 -24.50 -17.34 -8.87
CA ASN A 23 -23.40 -17.92 -8.10
C ASN A 23 -22.90 -19.20 -8.81
N TYR A 24 -22.09 -19.04 -9.85
CA TYR A 24 -21.45 -20.16 -10.54
C TYR A 24 -19.99 -20.30 -10.08
N PRO A 25 -19.56 -21.48 -9.62
CA PRO A 25 -18.16 -21.74 -9.38
C PRO A 25 -17.39 -21.67 -10.70
N LEU A 26 -16.21 -21.03 -10.67
CA LEU A 26 -15.36 -20.88 -11.86
C LEU A 26 -14.59 -22.17 -12.16
N PHE A 27 -14.31 -22.93 -11.12
CA PHE A 27 -13.56 -24.20 -11.16
C PHE A 27 -14.33 -25.28 -10.42
N ASP A 28 -14.18 -26.52 -10.87
CA ASP A 28 -14.75 -27.69 -10.18
C ASP A 28 -14.10 -27.91 -8.81
N GLU A 29 -12.79 -27.64 -8.71
CA GLU A 29 -12.04 -27.76 -7.48
C GLU A 29 -12.26 -26.56 -6.54
N GLN A 30 -12.77 -26.83 -5.34
CA GLN A 30 -13.08 -25.80 -4.35
C GLN A 30 -11.85 -24.97 -3.94
N VAL A 31 -10.66 -25.59 -3.86
CA VAL A 31 -9.41 -24.91 -3.51
C VAL A 31 -9.08 -23.82 -4.53
N LEU A 32 -9.25 -24.09 -5.82
CA LEU A 32 -9.00 -23.12 -6.88
C LEU A 32 -9.97 -21.93 -6.77
N ASN A 33 -11.25 -22.19 -6.52
CA ASN A 33 -12.22 -21.10 -6.29
C ASN A 33 -11.85 -20.24 -5.08
N VAL A 34 -11.33 -20.83 -4.01
CA VAL A 34 -10.88 -20.11 -2.82
C VAL A 34 -9.64 -19.26 -3.12
N VAL A 35 -8.64 -19.81 -3.82
CA VAL A 35 -7.39 -19.11 -4.14
C VAL A 35 -7.64 -17.93 -5.08
N PHE A 36 -8.27 -18.18 -6.22
CA PHE A 36 -8.54 -17.13 -7.20
C PHE A 36 -9.58 -16.13 -6.68
N GLY A 37 -10.62 -16.60 -5.99
CA GLY A 37 -11.62 -15.74 -5.37
C GLY A 37 -11.00 -14.82 -4.30
N GLY A 38 -10.13 -15.36 -3.44
CA GLY A 38 -9.40 -14.58 -2.45
C GLY A 38 -8.48 -13.51 -3.07
N TYR A 39 -7.80 -13.85 -4.16
CA TYR A 39 -6.97 -12.90 -4.89
C TYR A 39 -7.80 -11.78 -5.53
N ILE A 40 -8.85 -12.12 -6.29
CA ILE A 40 -9.74 -11.15 -6.95
C ILE A 40 -10.41 -10.24 -5.91
N TRP A 41 -10.89 -10.83 -4.80
CA TRP A 41 -11.46 -10.06 -3.70
C TRP A 41 -10.44 -9.10 -3.08
N GLY A 42 -9.23 -9.57 -2.79
CA GLY A 42 -8.16 -8.73 -2.28
C GLY A 42 -7.82 -7.56 -3.22
N MET A 43 -7.74 -7.82 -4.54
CA MET A 43 -7.49 -6.79 -5.55
C MET A 43 -8.64 -5.78 -5.64
N SER A 44 -9.90 -6.21 -5.51
CA SER A 44 -11.05 -5.29 -5.50
C SER A 44 -11.01 -4.34 -4.31
N ILE A 45 -10.61 -4.82 -3.13
CA ILE A 45 -10.40 -3.98 -1.95
C ILE A 45 -9.24 -2.99 -2.17
N VAL A 46 -8.13 -3.42 -2.77
CA VAL A 46 -7.01 -2.53 -3.12
C VAL A 46 -7.46 -1.39 -4.03
N LEU A 47 -8.24 -1.71 -5.07
CA LEU A 47 -8.77 -0.71 -5.99
C LEU A 47 -9.71 0.27 -5.28
N ALA A 48 -10.59 -0.24 -4.43
CA ALA A 48 -11.47 0.58 -3.62
C ALA A 48 -10.71 1.55 -2.71
N LEU A 49 -9.71 1.04 -1.97
CA LEU A 49 -8.88 1.86 -1.09
C LEU A 49 -8.07 2.91 -1.86
N LYS A 50 -7.55 2.58 -3.05
CA LYS A 50 -6.87 3.54 -3.94
C LYS A 50 -7.82 4.62 -4.46
N ALA A 51 -9.09 4.27 -4.71
CA ALA A 51 -10.14 5.22 -5.10
C ALA A 51 -10.69 6.05 -3.92
N GLY A 52 -10.19 5.84 -2.71
CA GLY A 52 -10.66 6.53 -1.51
C GLY A 52 -12.00 6.01 -1.00
N ALA A 53 -12.26 4.71 -1.12
CA ALA A 53 -13.42 4.02 -0.59
C ALA A 53 -13.00 2.81 0.28
N SER A 54 -13.93 2.29 1.08
CA SER A 54 -13.77 1.07 1.86
C SER A 54 -14.97 0.15 1.63
N SER A 55 -14.78 -1.15 1.71
CA SER A 55 -15.86 -2.13 1.61
C SER A 55 -16.81 -2.15 2.83
N GLY A 56 -16.48 -1.38 3.88
CA GLY A 56 -17.28 -1.27 5.11
C GLY A 56 -17.06 -2.40 6.11
N GLY A 57 -16.11 -3.29 5.85
CA GLY A 57 -15.74 -4.39 6.73
C GLY A 57 -14.55 -4.08 7.66
N THR A 58 -13.77 -5.12 7.97
CA THR A 58 -12.55 -5.01 8.80
C THR A 58 -11.44 -4.18 8.14
N ASP A 59 -11.51 -3.97 6.83
CA ASP A 59 -10.66 -3.06 6.07
C ASP A 59 -10.80 -1.60 6.54
N PHE A 60 -12.00 -1.16 6.94
CA PHE A 60 -12.21 0.16 7.53
C PHE A 60 -11.46 0.31 8.87
N ILE A 61 -11.51 -0.71 9.71
CA ILE A 61 -10.78 -0.74 10.98
C ILE A 61 -9.28 -0.70 10.72
N ALA A 62 -8.80 -1.54 9.79
CA ALA A 62 -7.40 -1.58 9.39
C ALA A 62 -6.92 -0.21 8.89
N LEU A 63 -7.71 0.46 8.06
CA LEU A 63 -7.41 1.78 7.51
C LEU A 63 -7.36 2.86 8.62
N TYR A 64 -8.33 2.85 9.55
CA TYR A 64 -8.35 3.78 10.68
C TYR A 64 -7.08 3.68 11.53
N PHE A 65 -6.71 2.47 11.94
CA PHE A 65 -5.50 2.26 12.73
C PHE A 65 -4.22 2.53 11.94
N ALA A 66 -4.20 2.21 10.64
CA ALA A 66 -3.06 2.52 9.78
C ALA A 66 -2.85 4.03 9.64
N ASN A 67 -3.93 4.81 9.48
CA ASN A 67 -3.89 6.27 9.48
C ASN A 67 -3.38 6.83 10.82
N LYS A 68 -3.85 6.28 11.94
CA LYS A 68 -3.49 6.74 13.28
C LYS A 68 -2.04 6.42 13.63
N ASN A 69 -1.58 5.21 13.30
CA ASN A 69 -0.27 4.70 13.71
C ASN A 69 0.81 4.83 12.61
N GLY A 70 0.42 5.21 11.37
CA GLY A 70 1.32 5.30 10.23
C GLY A 70 1.92 3.96 9.79
N ARG A 71 1.31 2.83 10.18
CA ARG A 71 1.76 1.46 9.88
C ARG A 71 0.59 0.60 9.43
N GLU A 72 0.85 -0.29 8.49
CA GLU A 72 -0.14 -1.29 8.07
C GLU A 72 -0.39 -2.32 9.17
N ILE A 73 -1.67 -2.67 9.39
CA ILE A 73 -2.09 -3.68 10.38
C ILE A 73 -2.90 -4.82 9.76
N TRP A 74 -2.79 -5.02 8.43
CA TRP A 74 -3.56 -6.04 7.72
C TRP A 74 -3.36 -7.45 8.29
N MET A 75 -2.12 -7.79 8.65
CA MET A 75 -1.80 -9.11 9.19
C MET A 75 -2.35 -9.33 10.61
N GLN A 76 -2.42 -8.28 11.42
CA GLN A 76 -3.02 -8.33 12.76
C GLN A 76 -4.53 -8.54 12.67
N VAL A 77 -5.19 -7.83 11.73
CA VAL A 77 -6.63 -8.03 11.44
C VAL A 77 -6.89 -9.45 10.93
N PHE A 78 -6.03 -9.97 10.04
CA PHE A 78 -6.12 -11.35 9.60
C PHE A 78 -6.01 -12.33 10.78
N ALA A 79 -5.01 -12.18 11.66
CA ALA A 79 -4.82 -13.06 12.80
C ALA A 79 -6.04 -13.07 13.73
N PHE A 80 -6.63 -11.91 13.99
CA PHE A 80 -7.86 -11.80 14.77
C PHE A 80 -9.04 -12.51 14.10
N ASN A 81 -9.25 -12.30 12.82
CA ASN A 81 -10.32 -12.95 12.06
C ASN A 81 -10.10 -14.48 11.97
N ALA A 82 -8.85 -14.93 11.77
CA ALA A 82 -8.52 -16.35 11.73
C ALA A 82 -8.84 -17.05 13.05
N MET A 83 -8.62 -16.38 14.19
CA MET A 83 -9.01 -16.89 15.51
C MET A 83 -10.54 -17.10 15.59
N ILE A 84 -11.32 -16.13 15.12
CA ILE A 84 -12.79 -16.27 15.06
C ILE A 84 -13.18 -17.44 14.16
N LEU A 85 -12.56 -17.57 12.99
CA LEU A 85 -12.84 -18.68 12.06
C LEU A 85 -12.49 -20.05 12.64
N CYS A 86 -11.47 -20.15 13.47
CA CYS A 86 -11.16 -21.38 14.20
C CYS A 86 -12.28 -21.75 15.19
N VAL A 87 -12.85 -20.76 15.89
CA VAL A 87 -14.03 -21.00 16.76
C VAL A 87 -15.23 -21.47 15.94
N PHE A 88 -15.50 -20.86 14.80
CA PHE A 88 -16.53 -21.31 13.86
C PHE A 88 -16.25 -22.73 13.32
N GLY A 89 -14.99 -23.11 13.17
CA GLY A 89 -14.60 -24.46 12.75
C GLY A 89 -15.10 -25.56 13.69
N VAL A 90 -15.18 -25.29 14.98
CA VAL A 90 -15.76 -26.22 15.97
C VAL A 90 -17.26 -26.44 15.73
N ILE A 91 -17.96 -25.42 15.24
CA ILE A 91 -19.43 -25.45 15.05
C ILE A 91 -19.78 -25.98 13.65
N PHE A 92 -19.10 -25.53 12.61
CA PHE A 92 -19.45 -25.77 11.21
C PHE A 92 -18.53 -26.74 10.46
N GLY A 93 -17.48 -27.24 11.15
CA GLY A 93 -16.47 -28.14 10.60
C GLY A 93 -15.19 -27.41 10.17
N PHE A 94 -14.07 -28.06 10.44
CA PHE A 94 -12.72 -27.47 10.19
C PHE A 94 -12.39 -27.33 8.71
N ASP A 95 -12.98 -28.13 7.82
CA ASP A 95 -12.78 -27.98 6.37
C ASP A 95 -13.25 -26.62 5.87
N LYS A 96 -14.45 -26.21 6.29
CA LYS A 96 -15.03 -24.89 5.92
C LYS A 96 -14.22 -23.74 6.53
N ALA A 97 -13.80 -23.88 7.78
CA ALA A 97 -12.95 -22.91 8.44
C ALA A 97 -11.60 -22.80 7.73
N GLY A 98 -10.98 -23.91 7.34
CA GLY A 98 -9.74 -23.97 6.59
C GLY A 98 -9.81 -23.22 5.26
N TYR A 99 -10.84 -23.47 4.45
CA TYR A 99 -11.07 -22.72 3.20
C TYR A 99 -11.29 -21.22 3.45
N SER A 100 -12.01 -20.85 4.49
CA SER A 100 -12.26 -19.45 4.83
C SER A 100 -10.96 -18.74 5.28
N ILE A 101 -10.14 -19.41 6.08
CA ILE A 101 -8.83 -18.89 6.51
C ILE A 101 -7.90 -18.74 5.31
N LEU A 102 -7.85 -19.73 4.41
CA LEU A 102 -7.06 -19.67 3.19
C LEU A 102 -7.49 -18.50 2.29
N PHE A 103 -8.79 -18.35 2.05
CA PHE A 103 -9.35 -17.22 1.29
C PHE A 103 -8.93 -15.89 1.90
N GLN A 104 -9.09 -15.74 3.21
CA GLN A 104 -8.77 -14.52 3.92
C GLN A 104 -7.27 -14.24 3.97
N PHE A 105 -6.43 -15.27 4.07
CA PHE A 105 -4.98 -15.12 4.00
C PHE A 105 -4.55 -14.58 2.64
N ILE A 106 -5.05 -15.16 1.54
CA ILE A 106 -4.73 -14.74 0.18
C ILE A 106 -5.20 -13.31 -0.07
N SER A 107 -6.43 -12.97 0.31
CA SER A 107 -6.97 -11.62 0.14
C SER A 107 -6.19 -10.60 0.97
N THR A 108 -5.89 -10.88 2.23
CA THR A 108 -5.10 -10.01 3.10
C THR A 108 -3.68 -9.82 2.57
N LYS A 109 -3.06 -10.91 2.09
CA LYS A 109 -1.72 -10.83 1.50
C LYS A 109 -1.70 -9.99 0.23
N SER A 110 -2.73 -10.11 -0.61
CA SER A 110 -2.90 -9.27 -1.79
C SER A 110 -3.04 -7.80 -1.41
N ILE A 111 -3.89 -7.48 -0.42
CA ILE A 111 -4.07 -6.11 0.06
C ILE A 111 -2.74 -5.56 0.59
N SER A 112 -2.07 -6.26 1.49
CA SER A 112 -0.80 -5.80 2.08
C SER A 112 0.33 -5.66 1.06
N THR A 113 0.26 -6.38 -0.07
CA THR A 113 1.25 -6.28 -1.14
C THR A 113 1.02 -5.07 -2.02
N PHE A 114 -0.22 -4.86 -2.46
CA PHE A 114 -0.58 -3.87 -3.49
C PHE A 114 -1.09 -2.53 -2.93
N HIS A 115 -1.52 -2.48 -1.67
CA HIS A 115 -1.86 -1.25 -0.97
C HIS A 115 -0.62 -0.67 -0.30
N THR A 116 0.11 0.19 -1.01
CA THR A 116 1.45 0.68 -0.62
C THR A 116 1.44 2.03 0.09
N ARG A 117 0.25 2.56 0.44
CA ARG A 117 0.09 3.92 0.98
C ARG A 117 0.91 4.20 2.23
N TYR A 118 1.05 3.22 3.13
CA TYR A 118 1.79 3.38 4.39
C TYR A 118 3.20 2.81 4.34
N LYS A 119 3.60 2.26 3.18
CA LYS A 119 4.97 1.80 2.96
C LYS A 119 5.86 3.00 2.70
N ARG A 120 6.95 3.07 3.41
CA ARG A 120 7.96 4.11 3.26
C ARG A 120 9.19 3.57 2.60
N VAL A 121 9.83 4.41 1.84
CA VAL A 121 11.09 4.12 1.19
C VAL A 121 12.03 5.28 1.40
N MET A 122 13.32 4.97 1.47
CA MET A 122 14.39 5.94 1.47
C MET A 122 14.97 6.04 0.07
N LEU A 123 15.06 7.24 -0.42
CA LEU A 123 15.73 7.58 -1.67
C LEU A 123 17.18 7.93 -1.35
N HIS A 124 18.10 7.32 -2.07
CA HIS A 124 19.52 7.65 -2.09
C HIS A 124 19.84 8.24 -3.45
N ILE A 125 20.11 9.52 -3.50
CA ILE A 125 20.19 10.30 -4.72
C ILE A 125 21.63 10.81 -4.87
N TYR A 126 22.24 10.59 -6.03
CA TYR A 126 23.56 11.12 -6.37
C TYR A 126 23.42 12.04 -7.56
N THR A 127 23.86 13.29 -7.41
CA THR A 127 23.74 14.32 -8.44
C THR A 127 24.89 15.30 -8.35
N VAL A 128 25.20 15.96 -9.48
CA VAL A 128 26.10 17.10 -9.56
C VAL A 128 25.36 18.45 -9.53
N LYS A 129 24.02 18.39 -9.62
CA LYS A 129 23.12 19.54 -9.64
C LYS A 129 22.33 19.65 -8.33
N LYS A 130 23.04 19.72 -7.19
CA LYS A 130 22.46 19.67 -5.86
C LYS A 130 21.30 20.64 -5.67
N ASP A 131 21.55 21.91 -5.91
CA ASP A 131 20.62 22.99 -5.58
C ASP A 131 19.37 22.91 -6.45
N GLU A 132 19.51 22.68 -7.77
CA GLU A 132 18.40 22.50 -8.70
C GLU A 132 17.50 21.29 -8.30
N VAL A 133 18.14 20.20 -7.90
CA VAL A 133 17.43 18.96 -7.49
C VAL A 133 16.71 19.16 -6.16
N VAL A 134 17.34 19.82 -5.20
CA VAL A 134 16.72 20.13 -3.89
C VAL A 134 15.54 21.08 -4.08
N ASP A 135 15.69 22.14 -4.87
CA ASP A 135 14.62 23.11 -5.12
C ASP A 135 13.44 22.46 -5.81
N THR A 136 13.66 21.69 -6.87
CA THR A 136 12.59 20.92 -7.56
C THR A 136 11.87 19.96 -6.61
N TYR A 137 12.63 19.29 -5.73
CA TYR A 137 12.06 18.36 -4.78
C TYR A 137 11.19 19.07 -3.72
N LEU A 138 11.67 20.15 -3.14
CA LEU A 138 10.95 20.90 -2.09
C LEU A 138 9.72 21.63 -2.65
N GLU A 139 9.76 22.06 -3.92
CA GLU A 139 8.61 22.70 -4.57
C GLU A 139 7.46 21.71 -4.83
N LYS A 140 7.78 20.47 -5.23
CA LYS A 140 6.77 19.48 -5.64
C LYS A 140 6.34 18.54 -4.51
N PHE A 141 7.20 18.30 -3.50
CA PHE A 141 6.98 17.29 -2.47
C PHE A 141 7.09 17.85 -1.06
N HIS A 142 6.29 17.32 -0.13
CA HIS A 142 6.16 17.82 1.25
C HIS A 142 7.02 17.04 2.25
N HIS A 143 8.09 16.40 1.79
CA HIS A 143 9.00 15.63 2.62
C HIS A 143 10.35 16.33 2.74
N GLY A 144 11.03 16.14 3.87
CA GLY A 144 12.38 16.66 4.06
C GLY A 144 13.39 15.94 3.18
N ILE A 145 14.39 16.67 2.74
CA ILE A 145 15.56 16.15 2.01
C ILE A 145 16.82 16.60 2.74
N THR A 146 17.78 15.70 2.87
CA THR A 146 19.10 16.00 3.46
C THR A 146 20.16 15.91 2.38
N ALA A 147 21.06 16.88 2.32
CA ALA A 147 22.14 16.96 1.35
C ALA A 147 23.49 16.87 2.04
N LEU A 148 24.39 16.08 1.48
CA LEU A 148 25.79 15.95 1.87
C LEU A 148 26.67 16.11 0.65
N ASP A 149 27.72 16.91 0.74
CA ASP A 149 28.68 17.10 -0.33
C ASP A 149 29.84 16.09 -0.21
N GLY A 150 30.27 15.58 -1.33
CA GLY A 150 31.34 14.61 -1.43
C GLY A 150 32.02 14.65 -2.79
N TYR A 151 32.76 13.62 -3.10
CA TYR A 151 33.41 13.45 -4.40
C TYR A 151 33.35 11.98 -4.85
N GLY A 152 33.35 11.78 -6.14
CA GLY A 152 33.42 10.44 -6.73
C GLY A 152 34.77 9.80 -6.47
N GLY A 153 34.80 8.60 -5.84
CA GLY A 153 36.07 7.95 -5.49
C GLY A 153 36.96 7.61 -6.70
N TYR A 154 36.37 7.39 -7.88
CA TYR A 154 37.08 7.12 -9.11
C TYR A 154 37.37 8.40 -9.92
N SER A 155 36.35 9.23 -10.09
CA SER A 155 36.40 10.39 -10.95
C SER A 155 37.08 11.62 -10.28
N HIS A 156 37.13 11.63 -8.95
CA HIS A 156 37.54 12.75 -8.11
C HIS A 156 36.76 14.07 -8.37
N HIS A 157 35.62 13.98 -9.10
CA HIS A 157 34.76 15.12 -9.31
C HIS A 157 33.76 15.29 -8.15
N PRO A 158 33.37 16.55 -7.85
CA PRO A 158 32.31 16.82 -6.87
C PRO A 158 31.04 16.10 -7.21
N VAL A 159 30.39 15.48 -6.21
CA VAL A 159 29.08 14.85 -6.29
C VAL A 159 28.38 15.08 -4.96
N SER A 160 27.09 15.36 -5.00
CA SER A 160 26.27 15.49 -3.79
C SER A 160 25.43 14.24 -3.60
N TYR A 161 25.39 13.77 -2.37
CA TYR A 161 24.51 12.70 -1.93
C TYR A 161 23.31 13.30 -1.21
N LEU A 162 22.12 13.05 -1.74
CA LEU A 162 20.89 13.50 -1.13
C LEU A 162 20.11 12.29 -0.63
N THR A 163 19.42 12.45 0.50
CA THR A 163 18.55 11.41 1.02
C THR A 163 17.21 11.98 1.46
N ALA A 164 16.12 11.28 1.12
CA ALA A 164 14.76 11.63 1.50
C ALA A 164 13.96 10.38 1.81
N ILE A 165 13.00 10.49 2.73
CA ILE A 165 12.05 9.41 3.00
C ILE A 165 10.71 9.84 2.44
N VAL A 166 10.15 9.00 1.55
CA VAL A 166 8.88 9.26 0.87
C VAL A 166 7.95 8.06 1.00
N SER A 167 6.67 8.27 0.69
CA SER A 167 5.73 7.15 0.57
C SER A 167 6.01 6.35 -0.70
N SER A 168 5.87 5.03 -0.63
CA SER A 168 6.17 4.14 -1.77
C SER A 168 5.34 4.46 -3.03
N TYR A 169 4.14 5.03 -2.87
CA TYR A 169 3.30 5.42 -4.01
C TYR A 169 3.77 6.71 -4.70
N GLU A 170 4.57 7.56 -4.02
CA GLU A 170 5.10 8.82 -4.57
C GLU A 170 6.41 8.64 -5.34
N VAL A 171 7.04 7.46 -5.23
CA VAL A 171 8.36 7.21 -5.83
C VAL A 171 8.38 7.49 -7.33
N GLY A 172 7.33 7.08 -8.06
CA GLY A 172 7.24 7.31 -9.51
C GLY A 172 7.33 8.79 -9.86
N ASP A 173 6.49 9.58 -9.23
CA ASP A 173 6.41 11.04 -9.47
C ASP A 173 7.72 11.74 -9.06
N VAL A 174 8.33 11.30 -7.96
CA VAL A 174 9.62 11.84 -7.50
C VAL A 174 10.73 11.54 -8.51
N LEU A 175 10.84 10.28 -8.97
CA LEU A 175 11.87 9.88 -9.92
C LEU A 175 11.73 10.60 -11.25
N GLU A 176 10.50 10.80 -11.74
CA GLU A 176 10.23 11.56 -12.96
C GLU A 176 10.69 13.01 -12.83
N ALA A 177 10.27 13.70 -11.76
CA ALA A 177 10.63 15.09 -11.52
C ALA A 177 12.16 15.29 -11.39
N LEU A 178 12.84 14.39 -10.66
CA LEU A 178 14.28 14.48 -10.48
C LEU A 178 15.05 14.19 -11.76
N LYS A 179 14.59 13.25 -12.58
CA LYS A 179 15.21 12.90 -13.86
C LYS A 179 15.05 14.02 -14.91
N GLU A 180 13.95 14.77 -14.87
CA GLU A 180 13.76 15.96 -15.69
C GLU A 180 14.77 17.04 -15.36
N THR A 181 15.09 17.23 -14.06
CA THR A 181 16.05 18.24 -13.58
C THR A 181 17.50 17.83 -13.87
N ASP A 182 17.85 16.57 -13.60
CA ASP A 182 19.17 16.03 -13.89
C ASP A 182 19.05 14.67 -14.62
N PRO A 183 19.18 14.64 -15.95
CA PRO A 183 19.10 13.39 -16.72
C PRO A 183 20.19 12.35 -16.39
N LYS A 184 21.26 12.76 -15.70
CA LYS A 184 22.38 11.88 -15.26
C LYS A 184 22.26 11.47 -13.79
N ILE A 185 21.17 11.83 -13.13
CA ILE A 185 20.92 11.51 -11.71
C ILE A 185 20.95 10.00 -11.49
N ILE A 186 21.54 9.59 -10.39
CA ILE A 186 21.47 8.19 -9.94
C ILE A 186 20.61 8.16 -8.69
N VAL A 187 19.55 7.35 -8.71
CA VAL A 187 18.67 7.17 -7.57
C VAL A 187 18.53 5.69 -7.26
N SER A 188 18.79 5.31 -6.01
CA SER A 188 18.45 4.01 -5.49
C SER A 188 17.37 4.12 -4.42
N VAL A 189 16.49 3.12 -4.37
CA VAL A 189 15.31 3.10 -3.50
C VAL A 189 15.42 1.92 -2.55
N THR A 190 15.43 2.17 -1.25
CA THR A 190 15.45 1.13 -0.22
C THR A 190 14.18 1.15 0.63
N LYS A 191 13.69 -0.02 1.02
CA LYS A 191 12.52 -0.11 1.91
C LYS A 191 12.90 0.32 3.32
N VAL A 192 12.06 1.13 3.96
CA VAL A 192 12.18 1.50 5.36
C VAL A 192 11.28 0.58 6.18
N GLU A 193 11.87 -0.28 7.00
CA GLU A 193 11.10 -1.22 7.85
C GLU A 193 10.49 -0.51 9.06
N ASN A 194 11.27 0.35 9.72
CA ASN A 194 10.86 1.08 10.90
C ASN A 194 11.14 2.57 10.73
N PHE A 195 10.15 3.39 11.04
CA PHE A 195 10.26 4.83 11.02
C PHE A 195 9.66 5.40 12.31
N ILE A 196 10.41 6.25 12.99
CA ILE A 196 9.98 7.00 14.18
C ILE A 196 10.16 8.48 13.87
N GLY A 197 9.09 9.23 13.95
CA GLY A 197 9.11 10.67 13.68
C GLY A 197 7.84 11.16 13.00
N ARG A 198 7.82 12.46 12.71
CA ARG A 198 6.72 13.08 11.96
C ARG A 198 6.88 12.78 10.48
N PHE A 199 5.81 12.38 9.83
CA PHE A 199 5.76 12.12 8.40
C PHE A 199 4.46 12.69 7.83
N TYR A 200 4.57 13.44 6.74
CA TYR A 200 3.41 13.95 6.05
C TYR A 200 2.73 12.82 5.28
N ASN A 201 1.46 12.59 5.54
CA ASN A 201 0.62 11.70 4.74
C ASN A 201 -0.42 12.56 4.03
N LYS A 202 -0.50 12.46 2.71
CA LYS A 202 -1.52 13.17 1.94
C LYS A 202 -2.92 12.75 2.44
N PRO A 203 -3.83 13.69 2.77
CA PRO A 203 -5.18 13.37 3.20
C PRO A 203 -5.95 12.50 2.20
N LEU A 204 -6.96 11.76 2.69
CA LEU A 204 -7.89 10.95 1.88
C LEU A 204 -9.11 11.78 1.44
N ASP A 205 -8.89 12.98 0.94
CA ASP A 205 -10.00 13.88 0.55
C ASP A 205 -10.54 13.57 -0.86
#